data_11899925953004d57bd64efc64d3e4e2
#
_entry.id   11899925953004d57bd64efc64d3e4e2
#
_cell.length_a   1.000
_cell.length_b   1.000
_cell.length_c   1.000
_cell.angle_alpha   90.00
_cell.angle_beta   90.00
_cell.angle_gamma   90.00
#
_symmetry.space_group_name_H-M   'P 1'
#
loop_
_entity.id
_entity.type
_entity.pdbx_description
1 polymer ?
#
loop_
_entity_poly.entity_id
_entity_poly.type
_entity_poly.pdbx_seq_one_letter_code
_entity_poly.pdbx_strand_id
1 'polypeptide(L)'
;MNLPLDLVFEIPESQDYPVVAGNGVKKLWIITRYDTFGEDERTTLTNMMKAIHYDITEDVSTIILKASEIVVLPSKDSIKNLILFGILPKDAGLNIDFKKYEILVSESYRILVCDDIKLINATPALKKMLWTRLQEMFLK
;
A
#
# COMPACT_ATOMS: atom_id res chain seq x y z
N MET A 1 -8.25 34.77 10.99
CA MET A 1 -8.42 34.71 10.71
C MET A 1 -8.49 34.49 10.31
N ASN A 2 -8.65 34.23 10.40
CA ASN A 2 -8.88 33.99 10.00
C ASN A 2 -9.00 33.43 9.58
N LEU A 3 -9.15 32.97 9.56
CA LEU A 3 -9.39 32.42 9.12
C LEU A 3 -9.44 31.98 8.80
N PRO A 4 -9.39 32.02 8.62
CA PRO A 4 -9.52 31.50 8.35
C PRO A 4 -9.46 30.70 8.26
N LEU A 5 -9.23 30.36 8.65
CA LEU A 5 -9.29 29.73 8.51
C LEU A 5 -9.67 29.17 8.55
N ASP A 6 -10.01 29.22 8.76
CA ASP A 6 -10.67 28.91 8.59
C ASP A 6 -11.01 28.44 7.92
N LEU A 7 -11.17 28.60 7.55
CA LEU A 7 -11.56 28.14 6.79
C LEU A 7 -11.29 27.39 6.19
N VAL A 8 -10.93 27.51 6.24
CA VAL A 8 -10.63 26.71 5.65
C VAL A 8 -10.74 25.41 5.88
N PHE A 9 -10.88 25.38 6.49
CA PHE A 9 -11.10 24.34 6.70
C PHE A 9 -12.08 23.75 6.47
N GLU A 10 -12.45 24.28 5.85
CA GLU A 10 -13.45 23.73 5.46
C GLU A 10 -13.25 22.67 4.64
N ILE A 11 -12.39 22.00 4.85
CA ILE A 11 -12.18 20.73 4.28
C ILE A 11 -13.45 20.00 4.39
N PRO A 12 -14.00 19.51 3.30
CA PRO A 12 -15.26 18.80 3.34
C PRO A 12 -15.13 17.61 4.25
N GLU A 13 -15.92 17.55 5.25
CA GLU A 13 -15.89 16.43 6.13
C GLU A 13 -16.30 15.17 5.46
N SER A 14 -16.95 15.25 4.31
CA SER A 14 -17.34 14.06 3.57
C SER A 14 -16.16 13.35 2.93
N GLN A 15 -14.98 13.99 2.94
CA GLN A 15 -13.79 13.45 2.28
C GLN A 15 -12.69 13.23 3.30
N ASP A 16 -12.41 11.97 3.60
CA ASP A 16 -11.31 11.62 4.48
C ASP A 16 -10.15 11.07 3.65
N TYR A 17 -8.96 11.49 3.99
CA TYR A 17 -7.75 11.00 3.33
C TYR A 17 -6.91 10.24 4.34
N PRO A 18 -6.35 9.09 3.96
CA PRO A 18 -5.55 8.31 4.88
C PRO A 18 -4.22 8.98 5.18
N VAL A 19 -3.68 8.65 6.34
CA VAL A 19 -2.36 9.10 6.72
C VAL A 19 -1.34 8.21 6.03
N VAL A 20 -0.30 8.82 5.48
CA VAL A 20 0.81 8.07 4.88
C VAL A 20 1.90 7.93 5.93
N ALA A 21 2.24 6.70 6.26
CA ALA A 21 3.32 6.40 7.21
C ALA A 21 4.59 6.07 6.44
N GLY A 22 5.73 6.55 6.93
CA GLY A 22 7.01 6.26 6.32
C GLY A 22 7.46 7.33 5.35
N ASN A 23 8.75 7.35 5.07
CA ASN A 23 9.37 8.41 4.25
C ASN A 23 9.46 8.08 2.77
N GLY A 24 9.30 6.81 2.39
CA GLY A 24 9.20 6.41 0.99
C GLY A 24 10.43 6.65 0.15
N VAL A 25 11.61 6.58 0.74
CA VAL A 25 12.85 6.90 0.04
C VAL A 25 13.05 6.03 -1.20
N LYS A 26 12.67 4.74 -1.12
CA LYS A 26 12.84 3.82 -2.25
C LYS A 26 11.62 3.70 -3.13
N LYS A 27 10.62 4.56 -2.91
CA LYS A 27 9.44 4.68 -3.77
C LYS A 27 8.61 3.40 -3.86
N LEU A 28 8.56 2.64 -2.77
CA LEU A 28 7.65 1.50 -2.63
C LEU A 28 6.44 1.97 -1.84
N TRP A 29 5.26 1.83 -2.45
CA TRP A 29 4.01 2.18 -1.81
C TRP A 29 3.22 0.93 -1.48
N ILE A 30 2.70 0.85 -0.26
CA ILE A 30 1.89 -0.27 0.20
C ILE A 30 0.57 0.29 0.69
N ILE A 31 -0.54 -0.29 0.21
CA ILE A 31 -1.88 0.09 0.65
C ILE A 31 -2.53 -1.13 1.27
N THR A 32 -3.00 -1.00 2.49
CA THR A 32 -3.67 -2.09 3.19
C THR A 32 -4.92 -1.56 3.89
N ARG A 33 -5.80 -2.47 4.32
CA ARG A 33 -7.06 -2.09 4.95
C ARG A 33 -6.88 -1.98 6.46
N TYR A 34 -7.49 -0.94 7.02
CA TYR A 34 -7.40 -0.69 8.46
C TYR A 34 -7.98 -1.84 9.29
N ASP A 35 -9.14 -2.36 8.88
CA ASP A 35 -9.86 -3.36 9.67
C ASP A 35 -9.21 -4.75 9.64
N THR A 36 -8.25 -4.98 8.76
CA THR A 36 -7.50 -6.24 8.71
C THR A 36 -6.02 -6.04 8.99
N PHE A 37 -5.65 -4.91 9.62
CA PHE A 37 -4.24 -4.59 9.85
C PHE A 37 -3.99 -4.29 11.32
N GLY A 38 -3.89 -5.35 12.12
CA GLY A 38 -3.59 -5.24 13.54
C GLY A 38 -2.10 -5.42 13.81
N GLU A 39 -1.79 -5.76 15.05
CA GLU A 39 -0.41 -5.89 15.51
C GLU A 39 0.34 -7.00 14.76
N ASP A 40 -0.32 -8.15 14.59
CA ASP A 40 0.33 -9.28 13.90
C ASP A 40 0.62 -8.95 12.45
N GLU A 41 -0.32 -8.29 11.78
CA GLU A 41 -0.15 -7.91 10.38
C GLU A 41 0.93 -6.87 10.22
N ARG A 42 1.02 -5.94 11.16
CA ARG A 42 2.08 -4.93 11.16
C ARG A 42 3.44 -5.58 11.30
N THR A 43 3.56 -6.56 12.18
CA THR A 43 4.80 -7.30 12.37
C THR A 43 5.17 -8.06 11.11
N THR A 44 4.18 -8.72 10.47
CA THR A 44 4.39 -9.45 9.23
C THR A 44 4.93 -8.52 8.14
N LEU A 45 4.30 -7.35 7.99
CA LEU A 45 4.74 -6.41 6.96
C LEU A 45 6.15 -5.90 7.21
N THR A 46 6.46 -5.60 8.47
CA THR A 46 7.81 -5.14 8.84
C THR A 46 8.84 -6.21 8.50
N ASN A 47 8.54 -7.47 8.82
CA ASN A 47 9.46 -8.57 8.54
C ASN A 47 9.62 -8.81 7.04
N MET A 48 8.54 -8.66 6.27
CA MET A 48 8.62 -8.79 4.82
C MET A 48 9.55 -7.72 4.23
N MET A 49 9.44 -6.50 4.72
CA MET A 49 10.31 -5.42 4.23
C MET A 49 11.76 -5.70 4.56
N LYS A 50 12.03 -6.15 5.78
CA LYS A 50 13.40 -6.53 6.16
C LYS A 50 13.95 -7.62 5.24
N ALA A 51 13.12 -8.58 4.87
CA ALA A 51 13.55 -9.69 4.04
C ALA A 51 13.95 -9.25 2.62
N ILE A 52 13.43 -8.14 2.15
CA ILE A 52 13.84 -7.57 0.85
C ILE A 52 14.81 -6.42 1.01
N HIS A 53 15.37 -6.27 2.22
CA HIS A 53 16.36 -5.22 2.55
C HIS A 53 15.79 -3.81 2.49
N TYR A 54 14.52 -3.67 2.85
CA TYR A 54 13.85 -2.36 2.95
C TYR A 54 13.52 -2.06 4.40
N ASP A 55 13.65 -0.80 4.78
CA ASP A 55 13.23 -0.31 6.08
C ASP A 55 11.82 0.26 5.93
N ILE A 56 10.86 -0.28 6.68
CA ILE A 56 9.47 0.11 6.52
C ILE A 56 9.23 1.58 6.85
N THR A 57 10.07 2.15 7.71
CA THR A 57 9.93 3.56 8.10
C THR A 57 10.57 4.49 7.09
N GLU A 58 11.76 4.13 6.60
CA GLU A 58 12.54 5.03 5.75
C GLU A 58 12.24 4.84 4.28
N ASP A 59 12.16 3.58 3.83
CA ASP A 59 12.13 3.27 2.40
C ASP A 59 10.75 3.13 1.81
N VAL A 60 9.73 2.95 2.63
CA VAL A 60 8.38 2.57 2.21
C VAL A 60 7.37 3.64 2.61
N SER A 61 6.37 3.85 1.76
CA SER A 61 5.21 4.68 2.12
C SER A 61 4.02 3.73 2.30
N THR A 62 3.44 3.70 3.48
CA THR A 62 2.34 2.80 3.81
C THR A 62 1.06 3.59 4.04
N ILE A 63 -0.01 3.19 3.35
CA ILE A 63 -1.34 3.74 3.54
C ILE A 63 -2.22 2.69 4.17
N ILE A 64 -2.82 3.01 5.33
CA ILE A 64 -3.76 2.13 5.99
C ILE A 64 -5.14 2.73 5.78
N LEU A 65 -5.91 2.10 4.90
CA LEU A 65 -7.13 2.68 4.35
C LEU A 65 -8.36 2.29 5.16
N LYS A 66 -9.08 3.27 5.66
CA LYS A 66 -10.38 3.06 6.31
C LYS A 66 -11.48 3.10 5.27
N ALA A 67 -12.65 2.56 5.62
CA ALA A 67 -13.74 2.39 4.67
C ALA A 67 -14.20 3.69 4.03
N SER A 68 -14.14 4.80 4.77
CA SER A 68 -14.62 6.08 4.26
C SER A 68 -13.55 6.91 3.58
N GLU A 69 -12.33 6.39 3.50
CA GLU A 69 -11.21 7.18 2.98
C GLU A 69 -10.99 6.94 1.50
N ILE A 70 -10.42 7.93 0.85
CA ILE A 70 -10.13 7.90 -0.58
C ILE A 70 -8.63 7.87 -0.78
N VAL A 71 -8.16 6.96 -1.63
CA VAL A 71 -6.74 6.91 -1.98
C VAL A 71 -6.47 7.85 -3.13
N VAL A 72 -5.50 8.72 -2.94
CA VAL A 72 -4.97 9.55 -4.03
C VAL A 72 -3.51 9.17 -4.20
N LEU A 73 -3.21 8.52 -5.31
CA LEU A 73 -1.85 8.09 -5.57
C LEU A 73 -0.99 9.27 -5.97
N PRO A 74 0.30 9.26 -5.60
CA PRO A 74 1.21 10.32 -6.00
C PRO A 74 1.50 10.24 -7.50
N SER A 75 2.27 11.20 -7.99
CA SER A 75 2.64 11.22 -9.40
C SER A 75 3.49 9.99 -9.73
N LYS A 76 3.54 9.65 -11.02
CA LYS A 76 4.31 8.49 -11.50
C LYS A 76 5.76 8.52 -11.05
N ASP A 77 6.33 9.71 -10.96
CA ASP A 77 7.74 9.85 -10.60
C ASP A 77 8.01 9.47 -9.15
N SER A 78 6.97 9.40 -8.32
CA SER A 78 7.09 9.09 -6.91
C SER A 78 6.83 7.63 -6.59
N ILE A 79 6.54 6.81 -7.60
CA ILE A 79 6.24 5.39 -7.42
C ILE A 79 7.13 4.55 -8.31
N LYS A 80 7.78 3.55 -7.73
CA LYS A 80 8.45 2.49 -8.50
C LYS A 80 7.72 1.18 -8.37
N ASN A 81 7.18 0.89 -7.20
CA ASN A 81 6.46 -0.34 -6.94
C ASN A 81 5.26 -0.04 -6.06
N LEU A 82 4.15 -0.71 -6.32
CA LEU A 82 2.92 -0.57 -5.56
C LEU A 82 2.42 -1.96 -5.20
N ILE A 83 2.17 -2.20 -3.91
CA ILE A 83 1.61 -3.46 -3.45
C ILE A 83 0.28 -3.17 -2.76
N LEU A 84 -0.77 -3.86 -3.20
CA LEU A 84 -2.11 -3.71 -2.65
C LEU A 84 -2.46 -4.96 -1.86
N PHE A 85 -2.75 -4.79 -0.57
CA PHE A 85 -3.15 -5.87 0.31
C PHE A 85 -4.63 -5.75 0.62
N GLY A 86 -5.45 -6.60 0.00
CA GLY A 86 -6.89 -6.58 0.23
C GLY A 86 -7.60 -5.38 -0.38
N ILE A 87 -6.94 -4.69 -1.30
CA ILE A 87 -7.47 -3.51 -1.98
C ILE A 87 -7.52 -3.82 -3.47
N LEU A 88 -8.65 -3.56 -4.11
CA LEU A 88 -8.74 -3.73 -5.56
C LEU A 88 -8.13 -2.52 -6.24
N PRO A 89 -7.52 -2.70 -7.43
CA PRO A 89 -6.93 -1.55 -8.14
C PRO A 89 -7.91 -0.40 -8.35
N LYS A 90 -9.18 -0.69 -8.62
CA LYS A 90 -10.17 0.37 -8.82
C LYS A 90 -10.36 1.21 -7.56
N ASP A 91 -10.18 0.61 -6.38
CA ASP A 91 -10.32 1.33 -5.12
C ASP A 91 -9.12 2.23 -4.84
N ALA A 92 -8.04 2.02 -5.57
CA ALA A 92 -6.86 2.87 -5.52
C ALA A 92 -6.80 3.81 -6.73
N GLY A 93 -7.90 3.95 -7.45
CA GLY A 93 -7.96 4.83 -8.61
C GLY A 93 -7.33 4.29 -9.87
N LEU A 94 -7.12 2.97 -9.93
CA LEU A 94 -6.46 2.34 -11.07
C LEU A 94 -7.45 1.50 -11.86
N ASN A 95 -7.56 1.79 -13.15
CA ASN A 95 -8.46 1.04 -14.04
C ASN A 95 -7.61 0.09 -14.88
N ILE A 96 -7.24 -1.05 -14.28
CA ILE A 96 -6.38 -2.05 -14.92
C ILE A 96 -6.95 -3.43 -14.70
N ASP A 97 -6.68 -4.32 -15.64
CA ASP A 97 -6.94 -5.75 -15.46
C ASP A 97 -5.84 -6.32 -14.59
N PHE A 98 -6.21 -7.22 -13.68
CA PHE A 98 -5.23 -7.76 -12.74
C PHE A 98 -5.53 -9.21 -12.42
N LYS A 99 -4.49 -9.88 -11.92
CA LYS A 99 -4.61 -11.21 -11.35
C LYS A 99 -3.78 -11.19 -10.07
N LYS A 100 -4.36 -11.69 -8.98
CA LYS A 100 -3.64 -11.69 -7.70
C LYS A 100 -2.33 -12.44 -7.82
N TYR A 101 -1.30 -11.90 -7.19
CA TYR A 101 0.05 -12.48 -7.16
C TYR A 101 0.72 -12.53 -8.53
N GLU A 102 0.27 -11.71 -9.46
CA GLU A 102 0.93 -11.54 -10.75
C GLU A 102 1.51 -10.14 -10.81
N ILE A 103 2.79 -10.04 -11.15
CA ILE A 103 3.44 -8.73 -11.24
C ILE A 103 3.00 -8.05 -12.51
N LEU A 104 2.34 -6.90 -12.35
CA LEU A 104 1.85 -6.11 -13.47
C LEU A 104 2.78 -4.93 -13.69
N VAL A 105 3.09 -4.65 -14.94
CA VAL A 105 3.96 -3.53 -15.28
C VAL A 105 3.10 -2.44 -15.89
N SER A 106 3.03 -1.29 -15.22
CA SER A 106 2.40 -0.10 -15.76
C SER A 106 3.47 0.76 -16.44
N GLU A 107 3.09 1.97 -16.86
CA GLU A 107 4.00 2.82 -17.63
C GLU A 107 5.34 3.04 -16.97
N SER A 108 5.34 3.24 -15.67
CA SER A 108 6.56 3.61 -14.96
C SER A 108 6.74 2.86 -13.64
N TYR A 109 5.82 1.98 -13.28
CA TYR A 109 5.94 1.26 -12.01
C TYR A 109 5.30 -0.12 -12.10
N ARG A 110 5.65 -0.97 -11.15
CA ARG A 110 5.12 -2.33 -11.07
C ARG A 110 4.06 -2.40 -9.98
N ILE A 111 3.06 -3.26 -10.18
CA ILE A 111 1.95 -3.40 -9.26
C ILE A 111 1.78 -4.87 -8.90
N LEU A 112 1.57 -5.14 -7.62
CA LEU A 112 1.27 -6.48 -7.14
C LEU A 112 0.00 -6.40 -6.30
N VAL A 113 -1.02 -7.19 -6.68
CA VAL A 113 -2.29 -7.23 -5.96
C VAL A 113 -2.36 -8.52 -5.16
N CYS A 114 -2.56 -8.41 -3.86
CA CYS A 114 -2.56 -9.55 -2.95
C CYS A 114 -3.83 -9.56 -2.10
N ASP A 115 -4.09 -10.69 -1.44
CA ASP A 115 -5.10 -10.75 -0.40
C ASP A 115 -4.66 -9.89 0.79
N ASP A 116 -5.58 -9.63 1.73
CA ASP A 116 -5.18 -8.86 2.90
C ASP A 116 -4.17 -9.66 3.74
N ILE A 117 -3.38 -8.95 4.53
CA ILE A 117 -2.28 -9.57 5.26
C ILE A 117 -2.78 -10.56 6.30
N LYS A 118 -3.96 -10.31 6.87
CA LYS A 118 -4.54 -11.23 7.85
C LYS A 118 -4.82 -12.59 7.22
N LEU A 119 -5.38 -12.61 6.03
CA LEU A 119 -5.63 -13.86 5.31
C LEU A 119 -4.33 -14.53 4.90
N ILE A 120 -3.36 -13.75 4.47
CA ILE A 120 -2.05 -14.28 4.09
C ILE A 120 -1.38 -14.95 5.28
N ASN A 121 -1.46 -14.35 6.47
CA ASN A 121 -0.90 -14.94 7.68
C ASN A 121 -1.56 -16.26 8.03
N ALA A 122 -2.85 -16.40 7.74
CA ALA A 122 -3.60 -17.61 8.06
C ALA A 122 -3.47 -18.70 7.00
N THR A 123 -2.82 -18.43 5.86
CA THR A 123 -2.81 -19.34 4.71
C THR A 123 -1.38 -19.52 4.22
N PRO A 124 -0.70 -20.62 4.61
CA PRO A 124 0.70 -20.83 4.22
C PRO A 124 0.95 -20.75 2.72
N ALA A 125 0.02 -21.25 1.90
CA ALA A 125 0.18 -21.22 0.46
C ALA A 125 0.25 -19.79 -0.08
N LEU A 126 -0.59 -18.88 0.47
CA LEU A 126 -0.57 -17.49 0.06
C LEU A 126 0.70 -16.78 0.51
N LYS A 127 1.17 -17.13 1.70
CA LYS A 127 2.42 -16.55 2.20
C LYS A 127 3.57 -16.91 1.30
N LYS A 128 3.60 -18.15 0.83
CA LYS A 128 4.64 -18.63 -0.08
C LYS A 128 4.55 -17.93 -1.43
N MET A 129 3.35 -17.78 -1.96
CA MET A 129 3.15 -17.07 -3.23
C MET A 129 3.64 -15.63 -3.13
N LEU A 130 3.28 -14.96 -2.06
CA LEU A 130 3.70 -13.57 -1.85
C LEU A 130 5.22 -13.49 -1.78
N TRP A 131 5.86 -14.37 -1.01
CA TRP A 131 7.31 -14.33 -0.87
C TRP A 131 8.00 -14.54 -2.22
N THR A 132 7.50 -15.46 -3.02
CA THR A 132 8.06 -15.72 -4.35
C THR A 132 8.00 -14.46 -5.22
N ARG A 133 6.87 -13.75 -5.18
CA ARG A 133 6.72 -12.52 -5.97
C ARG A 133 7.62 -11.40 -5.47
N LEU A 134 7.74 -11.27 -4.15
CA LEU A 134 8.64 -10.26 -3.57
C LEU A 134 10.09 -10.51 -3.96
N GLN A 135 10.51 -11.77 -3.97
CA GLN A 135 11.85 -12.09 -4.43
C GLN A 135 12.06 -11.69 -5.88
N GLU A 136 11.08 -11.94 -6.72
CA GLU A 136 11.16 -11.57 -8.13
C GLU A 136 11.22 -10.06 -8.32
N MET A 137 10.46 -9.32 -7.53
CA MET A 137 10.40 -7.87 -7.66
C MET A 137 11.63 -7.17 -7.10
N PHE A 138 12.18 -7.66 -6.00
CA PHE A 138 13.15 -6.89 -5.24
C PHE A 138 14.52 -7.54 -5.09
N LEU A 139 14.64 -8.84 -5.27
CA LEU A 139 15.89 -9.54 -5.02
C LEU A 139 16.54 -10.09 -6.29
N LYS A 140 15.95 -9.82 -7.44
CA LYS A 140 16.52 -10.24 -8.72
C LYS A 140 16.80 -9.11 -9.65
#